data_f71e56c3735857953fc25ff7d008330c
#
_entry.id   f71e56c3735857953fc25ff7d008330c
#
_cell.length_a   1.000
_cell.length_b   1.000
_cell.length_c   1.000
_cell.angle_alpha   90.00
_cell.angle_beta   90.00
_cell.angle_gamma   90.00
#
_symmetry.space_group_name_H-M   'P 1'
#
loop_
_entity.id
_entity.type
_entity.pdbx_description
1 polymer ?
#
loop_
_entity_poly.entity_id
_entity_poly.type
_entity_poly.pdbx_seq_one_letter_code
_entity_poly.pdbx_strand_id
1 'polypeptide(L)'
;EASKNLIAKFKHGFLLRHFQSDRIRKAINESVYPVVVCGDFNDVPNSYAYRTIGKGLKNAFAEKGTGLGRTFVGISPTLRIDNIFAGSRFDVEQYVRIKKAISDHYPIVADLFLHKE
;
A
#
# COMPACT_ATOMS: atom_id res chain seq x y z
N GLU A 1 17.54 -13.21 26.34
CA GLU A 1 18.40 -13.02 25.15
C GLU A 1 17.64 -13.17 23.84
N ALA A 2 16.79 -14.20 23.70
CA ALA A 2 15.94 -14.39 22.52
C ALA A 2 14.96 -13.21 22.30
N SER A 3 14.40 -12.64 23.37
CA SER A 3 13.49 -11.48 23.27
C SER A 3 14.21 -10.21 22.84
N LYS A 4 15.46 -10.00 23.29
CA LYS A 4 16.27 -8.86 22.85
C LYS A 4 16.62 -8.94 21.37
N ASN A 5 16.95 -10.14 20.88
CA ASN A 5 17.21 -10.35 19.45
C ASN A 5 15.98 -10.13 18.60
N LEU A 6 14.81 -10.55 19.07
CA LEU A 6 13.55 -10.34 18.38
C LEU A 6 13.21 -8.84 18.29
N ILE A 7 13.36 -8.11 19.39
CA ILE A 7 13.12 -6.65 19.42
C ILE A 7 14.08 -5.94 18.47
N ALA A 8 15.37 -6.32 18.46
CA ALA A 8 16.36 -5.75 17.55
C ALA A 8 15.99 -5.98 16.09
N LYS A 9 15.50 -7.17 15.74
CA LYS A 9 15.05 -7.49 14.39
C LYS A 9 13.84 -6.67 13.99
N PHE A 10 12.86 -6.50 14.86
CA PHE A 10 11.69 -5.64 14.59
C PHE A 10 12.10 -4.20 14.40
N LYS A 11 12.98 -3.68 15.25
CA LYS A 11 13.49 -2.31 15.14
C LYS A 11 14.23 -2.09 13.83
N HIS A 12 15.08 -3.03 13.43
CA HIS A 12 15.81 -2.96 12.16
C HIS A 12 14.85 -2.95 10.97
N GLY A 13 13.87 -3.85 10.95
CA GLY A 13 12.87 -3.91 9.89
C GLY A 13 12.03 -2.63 9.81
N PHE A 14 11.67 -2.05 10.94
CA PHE A 14 10.94 -0.79 11.03
C PHE A 14 11.74 0.37 10.44
N LEU A 15 13.02 0.50 10.80
CA LEU A 15 13.90 1.55 10.25
C LEU A 15 14.13 1.37 8.75
N LEU A 16 14.29 0.13 8.30
CA LEU A 16 14.47 -0.18 6.88
C LEU A 16 13.24 0.22 6.07
N ARG A 17 12.03 -0.06 6.57
CA ARG A 17 10.78 0.36 5.91
C ARG A 17 10.65 1.88 5.84
N HIS A 18 11.06 2.61 6.89
CA HIS A 18 11.09 4.08 6.87
C HIS A 18 12.01 4.58 5.74
N PHE A 19 13.21 4.05 5.67
CA PHE A 19 14.18 4.43 4.65
C PHE A 19 13.68 4.15 3.24
N GLN A 20 13.10 2.97 3.03
CA GLN A 20 12.52 2.58 1.73
C GLN A 20 11.34 3.48 1.35
N SER A 21 10.49 3.80 2.32
CA SER A 21 9.33 4.67 2.11
C SER A 21 9.75 6.08 1.69
N ASP A 22 10.77 6.62 2.32
CA ASP A 22 11.32 7.93 1.98
C ASP A 22 11.91 7.96 0.57
N ARG A 23 12.58 6.88 0.17
CA ARG A 23 13.10 6.75 -1.20
C ARG A 23 11.99 6.68 -2.24
N ILE A 24 10.93 5.95 -1.95
CA ILE A 24 9.76 5.88 -2.85
C ILE A 24 9.10 7.25 -2.94
N ARG A 25 8.92 7.93 -1.80
CA ARG A 25 8.36 9.29 -1.79
C ARG A 25 9.18 10.25 -2.63
N LYS A 26 10.49 10.18 -2.53
CA LYS A 26 11.38 11.00 -3.36
C LYS A 26 11.18 10.73 -4.86
N ALA A 27 11.11 9.45 -5.24
CA ALA A 27 10.86 9.07 -6.64
C ALA A 27 9.51 9.60 -7.15
N ILE A 28 8.47 9.55 -6.32
CA ILE A 28 7.15 10.11 -6.65
C ILE A 28 7.26 11.62 -6.89
N ASN A 29 7.93 12.34 -6.00
CA ASN A 29 8.06 13.79 -6.09
C ASN A 29 8.87 14.24 -7.30
N GLU A 30 9.84 13.45 -7.72
CA GLU A 30 10.72 13.76 -8.86
C GLU A 30 10.14 13.33 -10.21
N SER A 31 9.06 12.55 -10.21
CA SER A 31 8.45 12.09 -11.45
C SER A 31 7.81 13.22 -12.22
N VAL A 32 8.11 13.31 -13.51
CA VAL A 32 7.46 14.23 -14.45
C VAL A 32 6.23 13.59 -15.12
N TYR A 33 5.97 12.33 -14.81
CA TYR A 33 4.85 11.56 -15.36
C TYR A 33 3.79 11.32 -14.28
N PRO A 34 2.54 11.04 -14.69
CA PRO A 34 1.54 10.54 -13.75
C PRO A 34 2.03 9.27 -13.06
N VAL A 35 1.76 9.16 -11.77
CA VAL A 35 2.32 8.09 -10.94
C VAL A 35 1.24 7.15 -10.45
N VAL A 36 1.50 5.86 -10.52
CA VAL A 36 0.76 4.81 -9.81
C VAL A 36 1.79 4.01 -9.00
N VAL A 37 1.50 3.82 -7.73
CA VAL A 37 2.32 2.98 -6.84
C VAL A 37 1.47 1.83 -6.34
N CYS A 38 1.90 0.62 -6.58
CA CYS A 38 1.20 -0.55 -6.08
C CYS A 38 2.20 -1.56 -5.50
N GLY A 39 1.80 -2.26 -4.46
CA GLY A 39 2.63 -3.26 -3.84
C GLY A 39 2.19 -3.66 -2.45
N ASP A 40 2.94 -4.60 -1.89
CA ASP A 40 2.84 -5.04 -0.51
C ASP A 40 3.70 -4.13 0.36
N PHE A 41 3.05 -3.40 1.26
CA PHE A 41 3.74 -2.47 2.15
C PHE A 41 4.22 -3.16 3.44
N ASN A 42 3.83 -4.42 3.66
CA ASN A 42 4.12 -5.17 4.89
C ASN A 42 3.76 -4.40 6.17
N ASP A 43 2.78 -3.50 6.09
CA ASP A 43 2.40 -2.64 7.19
C ASP A 43 0.92 -2.27 7.08
N VAL A 44 0.36 -1.87 8.21
CA VAL A 44 -1.08 -1.56 8.31
C VAL A 44 -1.39 -0.20 7.69
N PRO A 45 -2.67 0.05 7.34
CA PRO A 45 -3.10 1.39 6.95
C PRO A 45 -2.75 2.40 8.04
N ASN A 46 -2.43 3.61 7.62
CA ASN A 46 -2.04 4.70 8.50
C ASN A 46 -0.67 4.54 9.18
N SER A 47 0.12 3.53 8.78
CA SER A 47 1.53 3.42 9.18
C SER A 47 2.38 4.53 8.54
N TYR A 48 3.65 4.64 8.97
CA TYR A 48 4.58 5.58 8.35
C TYR A 48 4.72 5.35 6.84
N ALA A 49 4.92 4.09 6.43
CA ALA A 49 5.03 3.75 5.01
C ALA A 49 3.79 4.16 4.22
N TYR A 50 2.61 3.81 4.75
CA TYR A 50 1.34 4.14 4.13
C TYR A 50 1.16 5.65 3.96
N ARG A 51 1.40 6.42 5.02
CA ARG A 51 1.24 7.88 4.99
C ARG A 51 2.28 8.58 4.13
N THR A 52 3.53 8.13 4.20
CA THR A 52 4.65 8.72 3.47
C THR A 52 4.50 8.50 1.97
N ILE A 53 4.24 7.27 1.55
CA ILE A 53 4.06 6.93 0.13
C ILE A 53 2.76 7.51 -0.40
N GLY A 54 1.67 7.39 0.36
CA GLY A 54 0.33 7.77 -0.09
C GLY A 54 0.01 9.25 -0.04
N LYS A 55 0.89 10.08 0.53
CA LYS A 55 0.62 11.51 0.69
C LYS A 55 0.32 12.18 -0.65
N GLY A 56 -0.86 12.80 -0.76
CA GLY A 56 -1.30 13.46 -1.98
C GLY A 56 -1.74 12.53 -3.10
N LEU A 57 -1.70 11.22 -2.89
CA LEU A 57 -2.20 10.23 -3.84
C LEU A 57 -3.57 9.71 -3.42
N LYS A 58 -4.35 9.24 -4.39
CA LYS A 58 -5.63 8.59 -4.14
C LYS A 58 -5.38 7.12 -3.81
N ASN A 59 -5.93 6.64 -2.69
CA ASN A 59 -5.93 5.22 -2.38
C ASN A 59 -7.12 4.55 -3.06
N ALA A 60 -6.87 3.57 -3.91
CA ALA A 60 -7.93 2.94 -4.71
C ALA A 60 -8.99 2.26 -3.84
N PHE A 61 -8.61 1.63 -2.73
CA PHE A 61 -9.56 1.05 -1.77
C PHE A 61 -10.43 2.14 -1.13
N ALA A 62 -9.82 3.24 -0.70
CA ALA A 62 -10.56 4.33 -0.07
C ALA A 62 -11.56 4.97 -1.03
N GLU A 63 -11.24 5.03 -2.32
CA GLU A 63 -12.12 5.61 -3.33
C GLU A 63 -13.29 4.69 -3.71
N LYS A 64 -13.03 3.40 -3.92
CA LYS A 64 -14.01 2.47 -4.52
C LYS A 64 -14.09 1.11 -3.84
N GLY A 65 -13.33 0.88 -2.78
CA GLY A 65 -13.39 -0.38 -2.03
C GLY A 65 -14.60 -0.45 -1.10
N THR A 66 -14.91 -1.65 -0.65
CA THR A 66 -15.99 -1.92 0.30
C THR A 66 -15.51 -2.80 1.44
N GLY A 67 -16.16 -2.68 2.59
CA GLY A 67 -15.85 -3.47 3.78
C GLY A 67 -14.52 -3.12 4.40
N LEU A 68 -13.89 -4.10 5.05
CA LEU A 68 -12.62 -3.92 5.77
C LEU A 68 -11.39 -3.99 4.86
N GLY A 69 -11.52 -4.59 3.67
CA GLY A 69 -10.49 -4.58 2.65
C GLY A 69 -9.29 -5.46 2.89
N ARG A 70 -9.41 -6.49 3.73
CA ARG A 70 -8.32 -7.41 4.04
C ARG A 70 -7.65 -7.94 2.78
N THR A 71 -6.33 -7.81 2.68
CA THR A 71 -5.55 -8.35 1.57
C THR A 71 -4.67 -9.53 1.97
N PHE A 72 -4.40 -9.71 3.26
CA PHE A 72 -3.67 -10.85 3.79
C PHE A 72 -4.65 -11.88 4.37
N VAL A 73 -4.47 -13.14 4.00
CA VAL A 73 -5.42 -14.23 4.34
C VAL A 73 -5.32 -14.64 5.82
N GLY A 74 -4.18 -14.39 6.46
CA GLY A 74 -3.90 -14.86 7.82
C GLY A 74 -4.60 -14.08 8.92
N ILE A 75 -3.92 -13.76 9.91
CA ILE A 75 -4.15 -13.42 11.31
C ILE A 75 -5.31 -12.46 11.63
N SER A 76 -5.65 -11.50 10.77
CA SER A 76 -6.63 -10.46 11.10
C SER A 76 -7.58 -10.18 9.93
N PRO A 77 -8.90 -10.01 10.22
CA PRO A 77 -9.86 -9.65 9.17
C PRO A 77 -9.69 -8.22 8.64
N THR A 78 -8.83 -7.41 9.27
CA THR A 78 -8.64 -6.01 8.93
C THR A 78 -7.27 -5.72 8.30
N LEU A 79 -6.45 -6.76 8.05
CA LEU A 79 -5.08 -6.57 7.62
C LEU A 79 -5.00 -6.28 6.10
N ARG A 80 -5.08 -5.00 5.78
CA ARG A 80 -4.91 -4.48 4.42
C ARG A 80 -3.49 -3.94 4.27
N ILE A 81 -2.59 -4.78 3.72
CA ILE A 81 -1.16 -4.48 3.57
C ILE A 81 -0.75 -4.24 2.12
N ASP A 82 -1.59 -4.63 1.16
CA ASP A 82 -1.39 -4.35 -0.25
C ASP A 82 -2.18 -3.12 -0.65
N ASN A 83 -1.55 -2.21 -1.39
CA ASN A 83 -2.14 -0.92 -1.71
C ASN A 83 -1.93 -0.58 -3.19
N ILE A 84 -2.89 0.16 -3.74
CA ILE A 84 -2.79 0.83 -5.04
C ILE A 84 -3.04 2.31 -4.80
N PHE A 85 -2.02 3.12 -5.00
CA PHE A 85 -2.10 4.59 -4.93
C PHE A 85 -1.96 5.18 -6.32
N ALA A 86 -2.78 6.17 -6.64
CA ALA A 86 -2.77 6.83 -7.94
C ALA A 86 -2.67 8.34 -7.78
N GLY A 87 -1.91 8.97 -8.65
CA GLY A 87 -1.73 10.43 -8.67
C GLY A 87 -3.00 11.18 -9.06
N SER A 88 -2.95 12.51 -8.93
CA SER A 88 -4.11 13.39 -9.10
C SER A 88 -4.74 13.34 -10.50
N ARG A 89 -3.97 12.96 -11.52
CA ARG A 89 -4.49 12.84 -12.89
C ARG A 89 -5.29 11.57 -13.14
N PHE A 90 -5.34 10.65 -12.18
CA PHE A 90 -6.13 9.43 -12.27
C PHE A 90 -7.44 9.56 -11.52
N ASP A 91 -8.51 9.04 -12.10
CA ASP A 91 -9.72 8.69 -11.37
C ASP A 91 -9.71 7.18 -11.11
N VAL A 92 -10.11 6.78 -9.92
CA VAL A 92 -10.32 5.37 -9.60
C VAL A 92 -11.75 5.01 -9.99
N GLU A 93 -11.89 4.21 -11.03
CA GLU A 93 -13.20 3.79 -11.55
C GLU A 93 -13.76 2.60 -10.78
N GLN A 94 -12.89 1.66 -10.39
CA GLN A 94 -13.28 0.46 -9.71
C GLN A 94 -12.12 -0.10 -8.88
N TYR A 95 -12.45 -0.75 -7.75
CA TYR A 95 -11.52 -1.53 -6.94
C TYR A 95 -12.18 -2.86 -6.60
N VAL A 96 -11.46 -3.94 -6.84
CA VAL A 96 -11.94 -5.30 -6.58
C VAL A 96 -10.88 -6.10 -5.84
N ARG A 97 -11.30 -6.81 -4.80
CA ARG A 97 -10.50 -7.85 -4.15
C ARG A 97 -11.02 -9.20 -4.62
N ILE A 98 -10.12 -10.02 -5.16
CA ILE A 98 -10.47 -11.36 -5.65
C ILE A 98 -10.38 -12.33 -4.48
N LYS A 99 -11.51 -12.88 -4.04
CA LYS A 99 -11.61 -13.81 -2.91
C LYS A 99 -11.26 -15.23 -3.33
N LYS A 100 -10.03 -15.46 -3.78
CA LYS A 100 -9.54 -16.80 -4.09
C LYS A 100 -8.26 -17.06 -3.31
N ALA A 101 -8.20 -18.20 -2.63
CA ALA A 101 -7.05 -18.62 -1.82
C ALA A 101 -5.96 -19.24 -2.71
N ILE A 102 -5.39 -18.45 -3.62
CA ILE A 102 -4.28 -18.88 -4.48
C ILE A 102 -2.92 -18.51 -3.90
N SER A 103 -2.90 -17.68 -2.86
CA SER A 103 -1.70 -17.29 -2.12
C SER A 103 -2.12 -16.86 -0.72
N ASP A 104 -1.19 -16.43 0.11
CA ASP A 104 -1.46 -15.81 1.41
C ASP A 104 -1.94 -14.36 1.29
N HIS A 105 -1.92 -13.79 0.09
CA HIS A 105 -2.53 -12.50 -0.24
C HIS A 105 -3.71 -12.70 -1.19
N TYR A 106 -4.74 -11.88 -1.01
CA TYR A 106 -5.81 -11.77 -2.00
C TYR A 106 -5.36 -10.83 -3.11
N PRO A 107 -5.52 -11.20 -4.39
CA PRO A 107 -5.28 -10.25 -5.48
C PRO A 107 -6.20 -9.04 -5.37
N ILE A 108 -5.65 -7.87 -5.64
CA ILE A 108 -6.42 -6.62 -5.76
C ILE A 108 -6.26 -6.05 -7.15
N VAL A 109 -7.33 -5.50 -7.68
CA VAL A 109 -7.38 -4.92 -9.01
C VAL A 109 -8.06 -3.57 -8.93
N ALA A 110 -7.51 -2.58 -9.60
CA ALA A 110 -8.15 -1.28 -9.75
C ALA A 110 -8.20 -0.89 -11.23
N ASP A 111 -9.33 -0.33 -11.64
CA ASP A 111 -9.46 0.33 -12.94
C ASP A 111 -9.23 1.81 -12.74
N LEU A 112 -8.29 2.37 -13.47
CA LEU A 112 -7.89 3.77 -13.37
C LEU A 112 -8.13 4.46 -14.71
N PHE A 113 -8.69 5.66 -14.66
CA PHE A 113 -8.83 6.52 -15.83
C PHE A 113 -7.81 7.65 -15.75
N LEU A 114 -6.99 7.80 -16.77
CA LEU A 114 -6.00 8.86 -16.84
C LEU A 114 -6.56 10.06 -17.61
N HIS A 115 -6.68 11.20 -16.93
CA HIS A 115 -7.10 12.44 -17.57
C HIS A 115 -5.96 13.02 -18.42
N LYS A 116 -6.29 13.52 -19.60
CA LYS A 116 -5.37 14.34 -20.39
C LYS A 116 -5.14 15.68 -19.70
N GLU A 117 -3.99 16.25 -19.92
CA GLU A 117 -3.69 17.61 -19.45
C GLU A 117 -4.65 18.66 -20.02
#